data_1cefd4848a2ae77952fede314d151b46
#
_entry.id   1cefd4848a2ae77952fede314d151b46
#
_cell.length_a   1.000
_cell.length_b   1.000
_cell.length_c   1.000
_cell.angle_alpha   90.00
_cell.angle_beta   90.00
_cell.angle_gamma   90.00
#
_symmetry.space_group_name_H-M   'P 1'
#
loop_
_entity.id
_entity.type
_entity.pdbx_description
1 polymer ?
#
loop_
_entity_poly.entity_id
_entity_poly.type
_entity_poly.pdbx_seq_one_letter_code
_entity_poly.pdbx_strand_id
1 'polypeptide(L)'
;MKIVGFIADGKHRLGVVEGDQVIDLQAVDPYLPSNLADVLAKTGGDLKGLGEMARNAGASARRPLAGLKFGLPVSKPGKIVCLGLNYLDHVKEGPNRDNIPKWPTLFMRGLNS
;
A
#
# COMPACT_ATOMS: atom_id res chain seq x y z
N MET A 1 -8.11 -5.27 7.13
CA MET A 1 -8.24 -3.90 6.59
C MET A 1 -7.40 -3.79 5.33
N LYS A 2 -7.95 -3.26 4.26
CA LYS A 2 -7.23 -3.04 3.01
C LYS A 2 -7.06 -1.55 2.78
N ILE A 3 -5.82 -1.09 2.71
CA ILE A 3 -5.49 0.31 2.47
C ILE A 3 -5.08 0.46 1.01
N VAL A 4 -5.61 1.48 0.34
CA VAL A 4 -5.31 1.77 -1.05
C VAL A 4 -4.87 3.21 -1.20
N GLY A 5 -4.00 3.48 -2.17
CA GLY A 5 -3.76 4.81 -2.67
C GLY A 5 -4.64 5.05 -3.89
N PHE A 6 -5.20 6.22 -4.01
CA PHE A 6 -5.98 6.59 -5.17
C PHE A 6 -5.80 8.07 -5.51
N ILE A 7 -6.22 8.44 -6.70
CA ILE A 7 -6.09 9.80 -7.20
C ILE A 7 -7.48 10.35 -7.43
N ALA A 8 -7.77 11.48 -6.82
CA ALA A 8 -9.01 12.23 -7.02
C ALA A 8 -8.69 13.71 -7.16
N ASP A 9 -9.26 14.35 -8.16
CA ASP A 9 -9.04 15.77 -8.45
C ASP A 9 -7.56 16.12 -8.62
N GLY A 10 -6.79 15.20 -9.23
CA GLY A 10 -5.36 15.34 -9.43
C GLY A 10 -4.50 15.19 -8.18
N LYS A 11 -5.09 14.80 -7.05
CA LYS A 11 -4.39 14.65 -5.78
C LYS A 11 -4.34 13.20 -5.34
N HIS A 12 -3.21 12.83 -4.78
CA HIS A 12 -3.02 11.51 -4.18
C HIS A 12 -3.72 11.45 -2.82
N ARG A 13 -4.46 10.36 -2.58
CA ARG A 13 -5.22 10.17 -1.36
C ARG A 13 -5.08 8.73 -0.87
N LEU A 14 -5.33 8.53 0.42
CA LEU A 14 -5.41 7.20 1.02
C LEU A 14 -6.85 6.83 1.30
N GLY A 15 -7.17 5.57 1.15
CA GLY A 15 -8.48 5.04 1.46
C GLY A 15 -8.43 3.67 2.09
N VAL A 16 -9.55 3.29 2.71
CA VAL A 16 -9.78 1.93 3.22
C VAL A 16 -10.89 1.32 2.40
N VAL A 17 -10.65 0.13 1.87
CA VAL A 17 -11.66 -0.61 1.11
C VAL A 17 -12.62 -1.30 2.07
N GLU A 18 -13.91 -1.08 1.87
CA GLU A 18 -14.98 -1.71 2.64
C GLU A 18 -16.08 -2.16 1.66
N GLY A 19 -16.13 -3.46 1.39
CA GLY A 19 -17.06 -4.00 0.40
C GLY A 19 -16.77 -3.47 -1.00
N ASP A 20 -17.76 -2.84 -1.62
CA ASP A 20 -17.67 -2.22 -2.94
C ASP A 20 -17.37 -0.72 -2.89
N GLN A 21 -16.99 -0.21 -1.73
CA GLN A 21 -16.70 1.20 -1.50
C GLN A 21 -15.27 1.41 -1.01
N VAL A 22 -14.75 2.61 -1.21
CA VAL A 22 -13.54 3.09 -0.58
C VAL A 22 -13.89 4.27 0.30
N ILE A 23 -13.33 4.27 1.51
CA ILE A 23 -13.51 5.37 2.45
C ILE A 23 -12.31 6.30 2.30
N ASP A 24 -12.56 7.53 1.89
CA ASP A 24 -11.55 8.56 1.67
C ASP A 24 -11.09 9.10 3.04
N LEU A 25 -9.89 8.69 3.46
CA LEU A 25 -9.38 9.06 4.77
C LEU A 25 -9.10 10.56 4.90
N GLN A 26 -8.71 11.22 3.82
CA GLN A 26 -8.49 12.68 3.86
C GLN A 26 -9.82 13.46 3.92
N ALA A 27 -10.93 12.85 3.52
CA ALA A 27 -12.24 13.44 3.73
C ALA A 27 -12.69 13.35 5.20
N VAL A 28 -12.23 12.32 5.92
CA VAL A 28 -12.51 12.17 7.36
C VAL A 28 -11.58 13.09 8.17
N ASP A 29 -10.28 13.08 7.83
CA ASP A 29 -9.26 13.91 8.48
C ASP A 29 -8.38 14.57 7.42
N PRO A 30 -8.64 15.86 7.09
CA PRO A 30 -7.85 16.56 6.06
C PRO A 30 -6.37 16.72 6.40
N TYR A 31 -5.99 16.58 7.67
CA TYR A 31 -4.59 16.69 8.10
C TYR A 31 -3.83 15.38 8.04
N LEU A 32 -4.50 14.27 7.69
CA LEU A 32 -3.84 12.98 7.55
C LEU A 32 -2.92 13.00 6.33
N PRO A 33 -1.65 12.55 6.47
CA PRO A 33 -0.77 12.43 5.32
C PRO A 33 -1.34 11.51 4.24
N SER A 34 -1.11 11.85 2.97
CA SER A 34 -1.57 11.04 1.84
C SER A 34 -0.61 9.92 1.45
N ASN A 35 0.54 9.84 2.10
CA ASN A 35 1.53 8.77 1.92
C ASN A 35 1.49 7.85 3.16
N LEU A 36 1.24 6.57 2.95
CA LEU A 36 1.13 5.61 4.04
C LEU A 36 2.41 5.54 4.89
N ALA A 37 3.57 5.71 4.29
CA ALA A 37 4.83 5.73 5.04
C ALA A 37 4.86 6.84 6.09
N ASP A 38 4.32 8.01 5.77
CA ASP A 38 4.25 9.14 6.71
C ASP A 38 3.23 8.87 7.82
N VAL A 39 2.12 8.22 7.50
CA VAL A 39 1.14 7.79 8.50
C VAL A 39 1.77 6.80 9.47
N LEU A 40 2.50 5.81 8.97
CA LEU A 40 3.18 4.82 9.79
C LEU A 40 4.22 5.48 10.70
N ALA A 41 4.98 6.42 10.18
CA ALA A 41 5.98 7.15 10.98
C ALA A 41 5.32 7.95 12.10
N LYS A 42 4.19 8.60 11.80
CA LYS A 42 3.44 9.41 12.77
C LYS A 42 2.80 8.58 13.87
N THR A 43 2.34 7.37 13.54
CA THR A 43 1.61 6.49 14.48
C THR A 43 2.49 5.44 15.14
N GLY A 44 3.78 5.39 14.82
CA GLY A 44 4.66 4.33 15.31
C GLY A 44 4.34 2.94 14.77
N GLY A 45 3.68 2.88 13.61
CA GLY A 45 3.28 1.63 12.97
C GLY A 45 1.89 1.14 13.35
N ASP A 46 1.15 1.87 14.18
CA ASP A 46 -0.20 1.49 14.59
C ASP A 46 -1.24 2.03 13.59
N LEU A 47 -1.97 1.13 12.95
CA LEU A 47 -3.01 1.46 11.98
C LEU A 47 -4.43 1.31 12.52
N LYS A 48 -4.60 1.01 13.81
CA LYS A 48 -5.93 0.83 14.41
C LYS A 48 -6.78 2.09 14.28
N GLY A 49 -6.18 3.27 14.43
CA GLY A 49 -6.88 4.53 14.26
C GLY A 49 -7.49 4.71 12.88
N LEU A 50 -6.82 4.23 11.83
CA LEU A 50 -7.36 4.29 10.47
C LEU A 50 -8.62 3.42 10.33
N GLY A 51 -8.61 2.24 10.94
CA GLY A 51 -9.77 1.36 10.94
C GLY A 51 -10.96 1.98 11.67
N GLU A 52 -10.74 2.67 12.77
CA GLU A 52 -11.78 3.39 13.51
C GLU A 52 -12.33 4.56 12.70
N MET A 53 -11.45 5.34 12.06
CA MET A 53 -11.87 6.41 11.16
C MET A 53 -12.77 5.89 10.05
N ALA A 54 -12.40 4.76 9.46
CA ALA A 54 -13.16 4.14 8.39
C ALA A 54 -14.54 3.68 8.87
N ARG A 55 -14.61 3.03 10.01
CA ARG A 55 -15.90 2.57 10.57
C ARG A 55 -16.85 3.70 10.89
N ASN A 56 -16.32 4.84 11.35
CA ASN A 56 -17.10 6.01 11.77
C ASN A 56 -17.32 7.01 10.64
N ALA A 57 -16.84 6.73 9.43
CA ALA A 57 -16.93 7.66 8.32
C ALA A 57 -18.37 7.84 7.84
N GLY A 58 -18.75 9.07 7.57
CA GLY A 58 -20.05 9.39 7.00
C GLY A 58 -20.12 9.11 5.50
N ALA A 59 -21.31 9.30 4.93
CA ALA A 59 -21.54 9.05 3.51
C ALA A 59 -20.67 9.92 2.59
N SER A 60 -20.35 11.13 3.01
CA SER A 60 -19.53 12.06 2.22
C SER A 60 -18.09 11.59 2.00
N ALA A 61 -17.59 10.70 2.87
CA ALA A 61 -16.26 10.13 2.76
C ALA A 61 -16.24 8.81 1.95
N ARG A 62 -17.39 8.32 1.53
CA ARG A 62 -17.50 7.05 0.82
C ARG A 62 -17.58 7.27 -0.69
N ARG A 63 -16.80 6.51 -1.43
CA ARG A 63 -16.77 6.54 -2.90
C ARG A 63 -16.96 5.13 -3.44
N PRO A 64 -17.55 4.96 -4.64
CA PRO A 64 -17.59 3.63 -5.25
C PRO A 64 -16.18 3.17 -5.60
N LEU A 65 -15.90 1.90 -5.35
CA LEU A 65 -14.63 1.30 -5.72
C LEU A 65 -14.50 1.14 -7.24
N ALA A 66 -15.62 0.90 -7.92
CA ALA A 66 -15.66 0.80 -9.37
C ALA A 66 -15.28 2.15 -10.01
N GLY A 67 -14.37 2.12 -10.98
CA GLY A 67 -13.91 3.33 -11.67
C GLY A 67 -12.89 4.15 -10.88
N LEU A 68 -12.46 3.69 -9.71
CA LEU A 68 -11.47 4.39 -8.92
C LEU A 68 -10.11 4.35 -9.62
N LYS A 69 -9.44 5.51 -9.70
CA LYS A 69 -8.10 5.59 -10.24
C LYS A 69 -7.10 5.28 -9.14
N PHE A 70 -6.51 4.09 -9.17
CA PHE A 70 -5.56 3.68 -8.16
C PHE A 70 -4.22 4.39 -8.31
N GLY A 71 -3.59 4.68 -7.18
CA GLY A 71 -2.21 5.11 -7.05
C GLY A 71 -1.48 4.17 -6.10
N LEU A 72 -0.28 4.53 -5.73
CA LEU A 72 0.51 3.74 -4.77
C LEU A 72 0.20 4.22 -3.34
N PRO A 73 -0.07 3.31 -2.39
CA PRO A 73 -0.27 3.71 -0.99
C PRO A 73 1.00 4.31 -0.39
N VAL A 74 2.17 3.82 -0.82
CA VAL A 74 3.47 4.43 -0.50
C VAL A 74 4.01 5.05 -1.78
N SER A 75 3.77 6.34 -1.98
CA SER A 75 4.13 7.05 -3.21
C SER A 75 5.61 7.44 -3.26
N LYS A 76 6.25 7.59 -2.10
CA LYS A 76 7.65 7.97 -1.97
C LYS A 76 8.34 7.05 -0.96
N PRO A 77 8.63 5.79 -1.34
CA PRO A 77 9.32 4.88 -0.43
C PRO A 77 10.78 5.29 -0.26
N GLY A 78 11.31 5.08 0.93
CA GLY A 78 12.75 5.27 1.18
C GLY A 78 13.58 4.18 0.52
N LYS A 79 13.07 2.94 0.53
CA LYS A 79 13.74 1.77 -0.05
C LYS A 79 12.71 0.83 -0.65
N ILE A 80 13.10 0.14 -1.70
CA ILE A 80 12.33 -0.96 -2.28
C ILE A 80 13.18 -2.21 -2.16
N VAL A 81 12.73 -3.16 -1.34
CA VAL A 81 13.42 -4.43 -1.11
C VAL A 81 12.62 -5.54 -1.79
N CYS A 82 13.29 -6.29 -2.64
CA CYS A 82 12.67 -7.36 -3.39
C CYS A 82 13.22 -8.71 -2.96
N LEU A 83 12.37 -9.74 -3.02
CA LEU A 83 12.77 -11.12 -2.85
C LEU A 83 13.12 -11.71 -4.22
N GLY A 84 14.34 -12.18 -4.37
CA GLY A 84 14.75 -12.95 -5.54
C GLY A 84 14.57 -14.43 -5.27
N LEU A 85 14.34 -15.21 -6.35
CA LEU A 85 14.20 -16.66 -6.28
C LEU A 85 13.15 -17.11 -5.26
N ASN A 86 12.05 -16.36 -5.17
CA ASN A 86 11.00 -16.57 -4.16
C ASN A 86 10.14 -17.79 -4.45
N TYR A 87 10.00 -18.17 -5.72
CA TYR A 87 9.21 -19.33 -6.15
C TYR A 87 10.12 -20.49 -6.56
N LEU A 88 9.74 -21.72 -6.19
CA LEU A 88 10.53 -22.91 -6.50
C LEU A 88 10.75 -23.06 -8.00
N ASP A 89 9.72 -22.84 -8.82
CA ASP A 89 9.82 -22.93 -10.26
C ASP A 89 10.81 -21.91 -10.83
N HIS A 90 10.85 -20.71 -10.28
CA HIS A 90 11.80 -19.68 -10.66
C HIS A 90 13.24 -20.10 -10.34
N VAL A 91 13.47 -20.73 -9.19
CA VAL A 91 14.78 -21.26 -8.82
C VAL A 91 15.24 -22.34 -9.81
N LYS A 92 14.32 -23.23 -10.22
CA LYS A 92 14.61 -24.35 -11.13
C LYS A 92 14.90 -23.89 -12.56
N GLU A 93 14.41 -22.73 -12.98
CA GLU A 93 14.63 -22.16 -14.31
C GLU A 93 15.98 -21.45 -14.43
N GLY A 94 16.60 -21.08 -13.33
CA GLY A 94 17.82 -20.29 -13.30
C GLY A 94 19.08 -21.10 -13.04
N PRO A 95 20.23 -20.42 -12.89
CA PRO A 95 21.50 -21.07 -12.61
C PRO A 95 21.54 -21.78 -11.25
N ASN A 96 20.60 -21.47 -10.35
CA ASN A 96 20.48 -22.10 -9.04
C ASN A 96 19.51 -23.28 -9.02
N ARG A 97 19.13 -23.83 -10.17
CA ARG A 97 18.14 -24.92 -10.27
C ARG A 97 18.48 -26.15 -9.44
N ASP A 98 19.75 -26.43 -9.27
CA ASP A 98 20.25 -27.58 -8.50
C ASP A 98 20.66 -27.21 -7.07
N ASN A 99 20.46 -25.93 -6.70
CA ASN A 99 20.83 -25.40 -5.39
C ASN A 99 19.77 -24.41 -4.92
N ILE A 100 18.71 -24.97 -4.32
CA ILE A 100 17.59 -24.17 -3.81
C ILE A 100 18.08 -23.35 -2.61
N PRO A 101 17.95 -22.00 -2.63
CA PRO A 101 18.39 -21.18 -1.50
C PRO A 101 17.69 -21.54 -0.20
N LYS A 102 18.45 -21.68 0.87
CA LYS A 102 17.93 -21.92 2.20
C LYS A 102 17.31 -20.65 2.82
N TRP A 103 17.87 -19.49 2.46
CA TRP A 103 17.46 -18.19 2.97
C TRP A 103 16.94 -17.34 1.80
N PRO A 104 16.00 -16.40 2.07
CA PRO A 104 15.51 -15.51 1.01
C PRO A 104 16.69 -14.71 0.40
N THR A 105 16.69 -14.62 -0.92
CA THR A 105 17.60 -13.75 -1.66
C THR A 105 16.97 -12.36 -1.75
N LEU A 106 17.65 -11.35 -1.24
CA LEU A 106 17.15 -9.99 -1.22
C LEU A 106 17.93 -9.12 -2.20
N PHE A 107 17.23 -8.22 -2.89
CA PHE A 107 17.86 -7.18 -3.68
C PHE A 107 17.06 -5.88 -3.54
N MET A 108 17.72 -4.76 -3.82
CA MET A 108 17.11 -3.45 -3.72
C MET A 108 16.95 -2.83 -5.10
N ARG A 109 15.90 -2.04 -5.25
CA ARG A 109 15.63 -1.27 -6.47
C ARG A 109 15.61 0.21 -6.14
N GLY A 110 16.09 1.02 -7.08
CA GLY A 110 15.97 2.45 -6.99
C GLY A 110 14.54 2.92 -7.24
N LEU A 111 14.23 4.14 -6.83
CA LEU A 111 12.88 4.71 -6.98
C LEU A 111 12.44 4.87 -8.43
N ASN A 112 13.41 4.97 -9.35
CA ASN A 112 13.15 5.21 -10.78
C ASN A 112 13.25 3.94 -11.63
N SER A 113 13.36 2.78 -11.01
CA SER A 113 13.53 1.52 -11.75
C SER A 113 12.25 0.69 -11.89
#